data_c2d598d23e2943232a21b009f48fa43e
#
_entry.id   c2d598d23e2943232a21b009f48fa43e
#
_cell.length_a   1.000
_cell.length_b   1.000
_cell.length_c   1.000
_cell.angle_alpha   90.00
_cell.angle_beta   90.00
_cell.angle_gamma   90.00
#
_symmetry.space_group_name_H-M   'P 1'
#
loop_
_entity.id
_entity.type
_entity.pdbx_description
1 polymer ?
#
loop_
_entity_poly.entity_id
_entity_poly.type
_entity_poly.pdbx_seq_one_letter_code
_entity_poly.pdbx_strand_id
1 'polypeptide(L)'
;VIAAGAALPFIGRPTRAATTPGRLVFGLSSYPPSLAPWANTGTAAATARLMFHRGLLGYAEDGSVRGELAERWERADDGAWVFHLREAFFHNGKKVTAEDVAWCIEQIAAEKSTAYLRAQLQDIAKVEIPDAKTIRLHTKDPSVTLPLNLASFYAPIIAKDSFKESPHGIGAGPFMLTAEERGVALDFTAFDKFYRPGLPRLKTLRLIAYADENLRVAALQAGDVDLIEYVPWQSMTSIEADANLTMQSTPGPFMYLTFNGRVKPFDDPRVRRAVAHAVKREDVIKAAFFGRGTPIGGLPIAAGTPYYDARFADSLGYDPAKAKALLAEAGVGTGFSCKLLSTAQYGMHKDTAAVVQQHLAAVGMGVELVLPDWPTRVTLGNRGQFELAVMGSSADSNDPDGLTPFIASNVTASYVRSTGISTPDIDRLLAAGRTEFEPAKRRVIYDELQQKCNEQAPIVALCFRAQAYAMAKRVQGFKNLPGALTFYSGTTIEQTST
;
A
#
# COMPACT_ATOMS: atom_id res chain seq x y z
N VAL A 1 48.13 -13.74 -56.07
CA VAL A 1 46.82 -13.27 -55.63
C VAL A 1 46.45 -14.17 -54.45
N ILE A 2 46.61 -13.66 -53.21
CA ILE A 2 46.19 -14.35 -51.98
C ILE A 2 44.92 -13.67 -51.53
N ALA A 3 43.80 -14.40 -51.53
CA ALA A 3 42.54 -13.94 -51.00
C ALA A 3 42.51 -14.16 -49.48
N ALA A 4 42.52 -13.11 -48.68
CA ALA A 4 42.31 -13.17 -47.24
C ALA A 4 40.79 -13.16 -46.96
N GLY A 5 40.27 -14.30 -46.49
CA GLY A 5 38.92 -14.44 -46.00
C GLY A 5 38.78 -13.77 -44.61
N ALA A 6 37.99 -12.70 -44.50
CA ALA A 6 37.63 -12.11 -43.22
C ALA A 6 36.53 -12.97 -42.53
N ALA A 7 36.91 -13.64 -41.45
CA ALA A 7 35.96 -14.29 -40.56
C ALA A 7 35.29 -13.21 -39.70
N LEU A 8 33.99 -13.02 -39.90
CA LEU A 8 33.13 -12.22 -39.00
C LEU A 8 32.99 -12.92 -37.66
N PRO A 9 33.15 -12.26 -36.51
CA PRO A 9 32.90 -12.87 -35.23
C PRO A 9 31.39 -13.16 -35.09
N PHE A 10 31.04 -14.41 -34.85
CA PHE A 10 29.73 -14.82 -34.42
C PHE A 10 29.45 -14.16 -33.04
N ILE A 11 28.67 -13.10 -33.04
CA ILE A 11 28.10 -12.57 -31.81
C ILE A 11 27.05 -13.59 -31.36
N GLY A 12 27.47 -14.49 -30.47
CA GLY A 12 26.57 -15.45 -29.84
C GLY A 12 25.45 -14.66 -29.16
N ARG A 13 24.18 -14.96 -29.49
CA ARG A 13 23.04 -14.51 -28.71
C ARG A 13 23.29 -14.92 -27.27
N PRO A 14 23.08 -14.01 -26.28
CA PRO A 14 23.20 -14.38 -24.89
C PRO A 14 22.28 -15.57 -24.63
N THR A 15 22.86 -16.69 -24.25
CA THR A 15 22.10 -17.87 -23.81
C THR A 15 21.38 -17.49 -22.52
N ARG A 16 20.06 -17.39 -22.60
CA ARG A 16 19.20 -17.18 -21.44
C ARG A 16 19.58 -18.20 -20.37
N ALA A 17 19.83 -17.75 -19.15
CA ALA A 17 20.21 -18.65 -18.05
C ALA A 17 19.26 -19.84 -17.96
N ALA A 18 19.80 -21.04 -17.81
CA ALA A 18 19.01 -22.28 -17.75
C ALA A 18 18.04 -22.18 -16.56
N THR A 19 16.75 -22.20 -16.86
CA THR A 19 15.71 -22.10 -15.84
C THR A 19 15.61 -23.43 -15.09
N THR A 20 15.77 -23.38 -13.76
CA THR A 20 15.56 -24.55 -12.91
C THR A 20 14.06 -24.61 -12.56
N PRO A 21 13.33 -25.68 -12.96
CA PRO A 21 11.92 -25.82 -12.62
C PRO A 21 11.68 -25.75 -11.11
N GLY A 22 10.65 -25.02 -10.69
CA GLY A 22 10.32 -24.83 -9.28
C GLY A 22 11.19 -23.80 -8.55
N ARG A 23 12.02 -23.03 -9.27
CA ARG A 23 12.77 -21.89 -8.73
C ARG A 23 12.21 -20.59 -9.29
N LEU A 24 12.01 -19.58 -8.41
CA LEU A 24 11.67 -18.21 -8.80
C LEU A 24 12.74 -17.26 -8.30
N VAL A 25 13.18 -16.32 -9.16
CA VAL A 25 14.01 -15.18 -8.78
C VAL A 25 13.17 -13.92 -8.92
N PHE A 26 12.97 -13.21 -7.80
CA PHE A 26 12.12 -12.04 -7.75
C PHE A 26 12.94 -10.79 -7.45
N GLY A 27 12.97 -9.83 -8.38
CA GLY A 27 13.63 -8.53 -8.25
C GLY A 27 12.81 -7.54 -7.45
N LEU A 28 13.26 -7.22 -6.23
CA LEU A 28 12.67 -6.19 -5.38
C LEU A 28 13.20 -4.81 -5.71
N SER A 29 12.43 -3.77 -5.40
CA SER A 29 12.79 -2.36 -5.58
C SER A 29 13.84 -1.85 -4.59
N SER A 30 14.06 -2.55 -3.49
CA SER A 30 15.10 -2.27 -2.49
C SER A 30 15.38 -3.50 -1.65
N TYR A 31 16.53 -3.51 -0.96
CA TYR A 31 16.75 -4.50 0.09
C TYR A 31 15.92 -4.13 1.33
N PRO A 32 15.22 -5.09 1.98
CA PRO A 32 14.48 -4.84 3.20
C PRO A 32 15.37 -4.31 4.32
N PRO A 33 15.15 -3.09 4.85
CA PRO A 33 16.01 -2.55 5.91
C PRO A 33 15.86 -3.31 7.23
N SER A 34 14.73 -3.96 7.42
CA SER A 34 14.43 -4.84 8.56
C SER A 34 13.33 -5.82 8.21
N LEU A 35 13.45 -7.03 8.70
CA LEU A 35 12.43 -8.09 8.63
C LEU A 35 11.65 -8.25 9.94
N ALA A 36 11.76 -7.30 10.88
CA ALA A 36 10.99 -7.30 12.13
C ALA A 36 9.48 -7.43 11.83
N PRO A 37 8.76 -8.36 12.50
CA PRO A 37 7.45 -8.84 12.04
C PRO A 37 6.37 -7.75 12.03
N TRP A 38 6.39 -6.80 12.98
CA TRP A 38 5.30 -5.84 13.19
C TRP A 38 5.65 -4.40 12.81
N ALA A 39 6.88 -4.17 12.33
CA ALA A 39 7.35 -2.84 11.97
C ALA A 39 6.98 -2.46 10.54
N ASN A 40 6.65 -1.18 10.32
CA ASN A 40 6.54 -0.65 8.96
C ASN A 40 7.93 -0.24 8.46
N THR A 41 8.49 -1.07 7.59
CA THR A 41 9.83 -0.89 7.03
C THR A 41 9.81 -0.87 5.48
N GLY A 42 8.65 -0.55 4.91
CA GLY A 42 8.45 -0.42 3.46
C GLY A 42 7.99 -1.70 2.77
N THR A 43 7.66 -1.58 1.48
CA THR A 43 7.02 -2.62 0.66
C THR A 43 7.91 -3.84 0.43
N ALA A 44 9.20 -3.64 0.16
CA ALA A 44 10.13 -4.76 -0.04
C ALA A 44 10.21 -5.66 1.21
N ALA A 45 10.20 -5.04 2.41
CA ALA A 45 10.15 -5.79 3.66
C ALA A 45 8.81 -6.49 3.86
N ALA A 46 7.70 -5.87 3.49
CA ALA A 46 6.37 -6.48 3.53
C ALA A 46 6.31 -7.70 2.59
N THR A 47 6.77 -7.56 1.34
CA THR A 47 6.86 -8.65 0.38
C THR A 47 7.70 -9.81 0.92
N ALA A 48 8.90 -9.52 1.47
CA ALA A 48 9.76 -10.55 2.04
C ALA A 48 9.09 -11.28 3.22
N ARG A 49 8.45 -10.53 4.16
CA ARG A 49 7.75 -11.12 5.30
C ARG A 49 6.60 -12.03 4.90
N LEU A 50 5.87 -11.70 3.83
CA LEU A 50 4.81 -12.55 3.29
C LEU A 50 5.34 -13.93 2.83
N MET A 51 6.63 -14.11 2.62
CA MET A 51 7.18 -15.42 2.27
C MET A 51 7.24 -16.36 3.48
N PHE A 52 7.61 -15.86 4.66
CA PHE A 52 7.88 -16.71 5.82
C PHE A 52 6.97 -16.44 7.04
N HIS A 53 6.11 -15.43 6.97
CA HIS A 53 5.10 -15.15 7.99
C HIS A 53 3.69 -15.28 7.45
N ARG A 54 2.73 -15.58 8.33
CA ARG A 54 1.28 -15.50 8.08
C ARG A 54 0.57 -14.95 9.31
N GLY A 55 -0.50 -14.18 9.08
CA GLY A 55 -1.42 -13.71 10.12
C GLY A 55 -2.54 -14.69 10.42
N LEU A 56 -3.51 -14.29 11.23
CA LEU A 56 -4.77 -15.03 11.39
C LEU A 56 -5.56 -15.04 10.08
N LEU A 57 -5.61 -13.89 9.42
CA LEU A 57 -6.33 -13.66 8.18
C LEU A 57 -5.35 -13.09 7.13
N GLY A 58 -5.80 -13.01 5.89
CA GLY A 58 -5.13 -12.39 4.76
C GLY A 58 -6.13 -12.02 3.69
N TYR A 59 -5.67 -11.78 2.47
CA TYR A 59 -6.53 -11.40 1.35
C TYR A 59 -6.50 -12.46 0.24
N ALA A 60 -7.68 -12.72 -0.34
CA ALA A 60 -7.85 -13.52 -1.54
C ALA A 60 -7.51 -12.68 -2.80
N GLU A 61 -7.49 -13.32 -3.97
CA GLU A 61 -7.16 -12.66 -5.24
C GLU A 61 -8.14 -11.56 -5.66
N ASP A 62 -9.40 -11.68 -5.22
CA ASP A 62 -10.46 -10.67 -5.45
C ASP A 62 -10.44 -9.53 -4.43
N GLY A 63 -9.54 -9.57 -3.45
CA GLY A 63 -9.41 -8.59 -2.38
C GLY A 63 -10.33 -8.83 -1.18
N SER A 64 -11.09 -9.91 -1.15
CA SER A 64 -11.86 -10.30 0.03
C SER A 64 -10.94 -10.84 1.14
N VAL A 65 -11.37 -10.71 2.40
CA VAL A 65 -10.64 -11.30 3.52
C VAL A 65 -10.79 -12.81 3.49
N ARG A 66 -9.68 -13.53 3.64
CA ARG A 66 -9.63 -15.00 3.70
C ARG A 66 -8.96 -15.48 4.98
N GLY A 67 -9.29 -16.70 5.39
CA GLY A 67 -8.60 -17.36 6.49
C GLY A 67 -7.15 -17.74 6.12
N GLU A 68 -6.22 -17.43 7.02
CA GLU A 68 -4.84 -17.91 6.99
C GLU A 68 -4.62 -18.92 8.13
N LEU A 69 -4.06 -18.53 9.27
CA LEU A 69 -3.94 -19.43 10.43
C LEU A 69 -5.28 -19.69 11.11
N ALA A 70 -6.24 -18.75 11.02
CA ALA A 70 -7.64 -19.04 11.32
C ALA A 70 -8.31 -19.66 10.07
N GLU A 71 -8.98 -20.80 10.23
CA GLU A 71 -9.76 -21.41 9.14
C GLU A 71 -11.14 -20.78 9.00
N ARG A 72 -11.70 -20.30 10.10
CA ARG A 72 -12.97 -19.56 10.16
C ARG A 72 -12.96 -18.56 11.30
N TRP A 73 -13.79 -17.55 11.19
CA TRP A 73 -14.01 -16.54 12.22
C TRP A 73 -15.46 -16.08 12.17
N GLU A 74 -15.96 -15.64 13.30
CA GLU A 74 -17.33 -15.19 13.46
C GLU A 74 -17.44 -14.18 14.58
N ARG A 75 -18.52 -13.43 14.59
CA ARG A 75 -18.87 -12.57 15.71
C ARG A 75 -19.88 -13.31 16.61
N ALA A 76 -19.55 -13.48 17.88
CA ALA A 76 -20.42 -14.10 18.87
C ALA A 76 -21.51 -13.12 19.34
N ASP A 77 -22.56 -13.66 19.99
CA ASP A 77 -23.72 -12.89 20.50
C ASP A 77 -23.29 -11.81 21.52
N ASP A 78 -22.24 -12.04 22.28
CA ASP A 78 -21.66 -11.08 23.22
C ASP A 78 -20.76 -10.01 22.56
N GLY A 79 -20.68 -10.04 21.24
CA GLY A 79 -19.93 -9.09 20.44
C GLY A 79 -18.46 -9.42 20.23
N ALA A 80 -17.92 -10.48 20.85
CA ALA A 80 -16.56 -10.92 20.65
C ALA A 80 -16.34 -11.45 19.22
N TRP A 81 -15.16 -11.18 18.64
CA TRP A 81 -14.67 -11.90 17.48
C TRP A 81 -14.05 -13.22 17.91
N VAL A 82 -14.53 -14.32 17.37
CA VAL A 82 -14.03 -15.68 17.65
C VAL A 82 -13.27 -16.19 16.42
N PHE A 83 -12.04 -16.62 16.62
CA PHE A 83 -11.19 -17.19 15.56
C PHE A 83 -10.87 -18.64 15.90
N HIS A 84 -11.12 -19.54 14.96
CA HIS A 84 -10.83 -20.97 15.08
C HIS A 84 -9.58 -21.29 14.26
N LEU A 85 -8.51 -21.72 14.92
CA LEU A 85 -7.24 -22.01 14.30
C LEU A 85 -7.27 -23.36 13.62
N ARG A 86 -6.72 -23.40 12.40
CA ARG A 86 -6.41 -24.66 11.71
C ARG A 86 -5.23 -25.36 12.33
N GLU A 87 -5.03 -26.62 11.99
CA GLU A 87 -3.77 -27.26 12.29
C GLU A 87 -2.66 -26.68 11.40
N ALA A 88 -1.69 -26.02 12.02
CA ALA A 88 -0.56 -25.41 11.36
C ALA A 88 0.70 -25.54 12.23
N PHE A 89 1.86 -25.41 11.60
CA PHE A 89 3.16 -25.50 12.25
C PHE A 89 3.99 -24.26 11.93
N PHE A 90 4.72 -23.80 12.92
CA PHE A 90 5.83 -22.86 12.71
C PHE A 90 7.03 -23.56 12.06
N HIS A 91 7.94 -22.79 11.48
CA HIS A 91 9.12 -23.34 10.81
C HIS A 91 10.05 -24.14 11.72
N ASN A 92 9.99 -23.94 13.04
CA ASN A 92 10.70 -24.77 14.02
C ASN A 92 9.98 -26.07 14.41
N GLY A 93 8.86 -26.38 13.77
CA GLY A 93 8.06 -27.59 13.98
C GLY A 93 7.09 -27.53 15.15
N LYS A 94 7.04 -26.45 15.94
CA LYS A 94 6.01 -26.25 16.98
C LYS A 94 4.64 -26.03 16.33
N LYS A 95 3.58 -26.56 16.96
CA LYS A 95 2.20 -26.26 16.53
C LYS A 95 1.83 -24.82 16.83
N VAL A 96 1.07 -24.20 15.94
CA VAL A 96 0.46 -22.87 16.18
C VAL A 96 -0.69 -23.05 17.16
N THR A 97 -0.73 -22.22 18.21
CA THR A 97 -1.76 -22.23 19.24
C THR A 97 -2.38 -20.86 19.48
N ALA A 98 -3.54 -20.83 20.15
CA ALA A 98 -4.18 -19.59 20.56
C ALA A 98 -3.31 -18.76 21.54
N GLU A 99 -2.42 -19.40 22.31
CA GLU A 99 -1.45 -18.69 23.16
C GLU A 99 -0.41 -17.91 22.35
N ASP A 100 0.06 -18.45 21.21
CA ASP A 100 0.96 -17.71 20.31
C ASP A 100 0.28 -16.47 19.74
N VAL A 101 -1.00 -16.60 19.36
CA VAL A 101 -1.80 -15.49 18.86
C VAL A 101 -1.99 -14.40 19.92
N ALA A 102 -2.40 -14.79 21.13
CA ALA A 102 -2.60 -13.87 22.24
C ALA A 102 -1.32 -13.12 22.59
N TRP A 103 -0.20 -13.85 22.66
CA TRP A 103 1.11 -13.25 22.90
C TRP A 103 1.51 -12.24 21.80
N CYS A 104 1.30 -12.56 20.52
CA CYS A 104 1.57 -11.61 19.43
C CYS A 104 0.74 -10.34 19.56
N ILE A 105 -0.56 -10.46 19.84
CA ILE A 105 -1.46 -9.32 20.05
C ILE A 105 -0.96 -8.46 21.23
N GLU A 106 -0.59 -9.08 22.33
CA GLU A 106 -0.04 -8.40 23.51
C GLU A 106 1.24 -7.62 23.17
N GLN A 107 2.18 -8.26 22.45
CA GLN A 107 3.43 -7.59 22.01
C GLN A 107 3.17 -6.40 21.08
N ILE A 108 2.23 -6.53 20.14
CA ILE A 108 1.88 -5.44 19.24
C ILE A 108 1.21 -4.29 20.01
N ALA A 109 0.28 -4.59 20.91
CA ALA A 109 -0.50 -3.62 21.68
C ALA A 109 0.26 -3.00 22.85
N ALA A 110 1.42 -3.52 23.23
CA ALA A 110 2.18 -3.06 24.40
C ALA A 110 2.44 -1.55 24.37
N GLU A 111 2.46 -0.91 25.54
CA GLU A 111 2.59 0.55 25.67
C GLU A 111 3.86 1.12 24.99
N LYS A 112 4.96 0.39 25.07
CA LYS A 112 6.25 0.77 24.47
C LYS A 112 6.48 0.19 23.07
N SER A 113 5.48 -0.50 22.49
CA SER A 113 5.61 -1.10 21.17
C SER A 113 5.71 -0.04 20.08
N THR A 114 6.59 -0.26 19.11
CA THR A 114 6.70 0.52 17.87
C THR A 114 5.99 -0.15 16.68
N ALA A 115 5.18 -1.18 16.96
CA ALA A 115 4.44 -1.90 15.96
C ALA A 115 3.47 -0.97 15.20
N TYR A 116 3.35 -1.20 13.89
CA TYR A 116 2.51 -0.36 13.03
C TYR A 116 1.03 -0.35 13.46
N LEU A 117 0.50 -1.52 13.83
CA LEU A 117 -0.90 -1.68 14.26
C LEU A 117 -1.11 -1.52 15.77
N ARG A 118 -0.16 -0.92 16.49
CA ARG A 118 -0.28 -0.76 17.94
C ARG A 118 -1.59 -0.11 18.36
N ALA A 119 -1.93 1.03 17.77
CA ALA A 119 -3.14 1.77 18.14
C ALA A 119 -4.42 0.95 17.89
N GLN A 120 -4.49 0.27 16.74
CA GLN A 120 -5.66 -0.54 16.36
C GLN A 120 -5.83 -1.77 17.27
N LEU A 121 -4.71 -2.42 17.66
CA LEU A 121 -4.78 -3.60 18.54
C LEU A 121 -4.90 -3.24 20.02
N GLN A 122 -4.59 -2.01 20.42
CA GLN A 122 -4.92 -1.49 21.77
C GLN A 122 -6.42 -1.34 22.00
N ASP A 123 -7.24 -1.37 20.97
CA ASP A 123 -8.70 -1.40 21.08
C ASP A 123 -9.23 -2.79 21.50
N ILE A 124 -8.39 -3.82 21.49
CA ILE A 124 -8.72 -5.12 22.08
C ILE A 124 -8.70 -4.98 23.62
N ALA A 125 -9.88 -5.03 24.23
CA ALA A 125 -10.04 -4.87 25.67
C ALA A 125 -9.77 -6.15 26.45
N LYS A 126 -10.06 -7.33 25.84
CA LYS A 126 -9.91 -8.63 26.47
C LYS A 126 -9.61 -9.71 25.45
N VAL A 127 -8.70 -10.60 25.79
CA VAL A 127 -8.38 -11.82 25.03
C VAL A 127 -8.75 -13.03 25.89
N GLU A 128 -9.50 -13.96 25.34
CA GLU A 128 -9.84 -15.24 25.97
C GLU A 128 -9.34 -16.41 25.12
N ILE A 129 -8.87 -17.45 25.77
CA ILE A 129 -8.36 -18.68 25.14
C ILE A 129 -9.18 -19.84 25.72
N PRO A 130 -10.36 -20.16 25.15
CA PRO A 130 -11.17 -21.28 25.59
C PRO A 130 -10.47 -22.63 25.48
N ASP A 131 -9.66 -22.80 24.42
CA ASP A 131 -8.84 -23.96 24.16
C ASP A 131 -7.65 -23.60 23.25
N ALA A 132 -6.78 -24.58 22.96
CA ALA A 132 -5.55 -24.34 22.19
C ALA A 132 -5.80 -23.89 20.73
N LYS A 133 -6.99 -24.03 20.20
CA LYS A 133 -7.37 -23.70 18.82
C LYS A 133 -8.40 -22.58 18.72
N THR A 134 -8.88 -22.04 19.82
CA THR A 134 -9.91 -20.99 19.82
C THR A 134 -9.43 -19.77 20.56
N ILE A 135 -9.50 -18.60 19.92
CA ILE A 135 -9.24 -17.32 20.57
C ILE A 135 -10.45 -16.39 20.38
N ARG A 136 -10.81 -15.67 21.43
CA ARG A 136 -11.87 -14.68 21.45
C ARG A 136 -11.30 -13.31 21.76
N LEU A 137 -11.62 -12.35 20.93
CA LEU A 137 -11.15 -10.97 21.04
C LEU A 137 -12.33 -10.04 21.28
N HIS A 138 -12.36 -9.41 22.44
CA HIS A 138 -13.35 -8.38 22.77
C HIS A 138 -12.72 -7.01 22.52
N THR A 139 -13.35 -6.20 21.71
CA THR A 139 -12.94 -4.81 21.47
C THR A 139 -13.66 -3.86 22.44
N LYS A 140 -13.07 -2.70 22.73
CA LYS A 140 -13.68 -1.65 23.57
C LYS A 140 -15.03 -1.21 23.02
N ASP A 141 -15.05 -0.93 21.72
CA ASP A 141 -16.24 -0.66 20.94
C ASP A 141 -16.44 -1.76 19.88
N PRO A 142 -17.66 -2.04 19.42
CA PRO A 142 -17.88 -2.95 18.31
C PRO A 142 -17.02 -2.57 17.11
N SER A 143 -16.29 -3.53 16.51
CA SER A 143 -15.36 -3.25 15.40
C SER A 143 -15.57 -4.21 14.24
N VAL A 144 -16.16 -3.72 13.14
CA VAL A 144 -16.26 -4.47 11.89
C VAL A 144 -14.93 -4.53 11.15
N THR A 145 -13.98 -3.65 11.51
CA THR A 145 -12.67 -3.53 10.86
C THR A 145 -11.58 -4.35 11.54
N LEU A 146 -11.81 -4.96 12.70
CA LEU A 146 -10.82 -5.82 13.35
C LEU A 146 -10.31 -6.95 12.44
N PRO A 147 -11.15 -7.68 11.66
CA PRO A 147 -10.69 -8.67 10.70
C PRO A 147 -9.75 -8.09 9.63
N LEU A 148 -9.95 -6.84 9.18
CA LEU A 148 -9.08 -6.17 8.22
C LEU A 148 -7.69 -5.88 8.83
N ASN A 149 -7.65 -5.45 10.10
CA ASN A 149 -6.40 -5.25 10.83
C ASN A 149 -5.63 -6.55 10.99
N LEU A 150 -6.34 -7.67 11.28
CA LEU A 150 -5.75 -9.00 11.43
C LEU A 150 -5.40 -9.68 10.09
N ALA A 151 -5.91 -9.16 8.97
CA ALA A 151 -5.49 -9.55 7.61
C ALA A 151 -4.24 -8.80 7.11
N SER A 152 -3.82 -7.76 7.85
CA SER A 152 -2.65 -6.96 7.50
C SER A 152 -1.35 -7.77 7.64
N PHE A 153 -0.42 -7.57 6.70
CA PHE A 153 0.95 -8.12 6.81
C PHE A 153 1.76 -7.49 7.95
N TYR A 154 1.18 -6.54 8.69
CA TYR A 154 1.74 -6.00 9.94
C TYR A 154 1.24 -6.72 11.19
N ALA A 155 0.37 -7.73 11.04
CA ALA A 155 -0.13 -8.58 12.13
C ALA A 155 0.23 -10.07 11.97
N PRO A 156 1.47 -10.43 11.56
CA PRO A 156 1.84 -11.83 11.48
C PRO A 156 1.87 -12.47 12.87
N ILE A 157 1.53 -13.75 12.90
CA ILE A 157 1.67 -14.60 14.09
C ILE A 157 3.01 -15.33 14.00
N ILE A 158 3.82 -15.17 15.04
CA ILE A 158 5.10 -15.86 15.21
C ILE A 158 5.06 -16.72 16.47
N ALA A 159 5.91 -17.73 16.51
CA ALA A 159 6.00 -18.59 17.69
C ALA A 159 6.40 -17.76 18.92
N LYS A 160 5.69 -17.97 20.03
CA LYS A 160 5.95 -17.30 21.31
C LYS A 160 7.42 -17.45 21.70
N ASP A 161 8.03 -16.35 22.15
CA ASP A 161 9.44 -16.26 22.56
C ASP A 161 10.49 -16.56 21.47
N SER A 162 10.08 -16.71 20.20
CA SER A 162 10.98 -17.11 19.10
C SER A 162 12.04 -16.07 18.71
N PHE A 163 11.98 -14.85 19.25
CA PHE A 163 13.07 -13.86 19.12
C PHE A 163 14.40 -14.33 19.75
N LYS A 164 14.35 -15.32 20.64
CA LYS A 164 15.54 -15.99 21.16
C LYS A 164 16.23 -16.89 20.14
N GLU A 165 15.48 -17.38 19.14
CA GLU A 165 15.93 -18.29 18.08
C GLU A 165 16.22 -17.54 16.77
N SER A 166 15.45 -16.47 16.45
CA SER A 166 15.58 -15.68 15.25
C SER A 166 15.23 -14.21 15.51
N PRO A 167 16.03 -13.24 15.05
CA PRO A 167 15.71 -11.82 15.19
C PRO A 167 14.44 -11.40 14.44
N HIS A 168 13.98 -12.23 13.51
CA HIS A 168 12.77 -11.99 12.71
C HIS A 168 11.53 -12.69 13.28
N GLY A 169 11.68 -13.41 14.44
CA GLY A 169 10.67 -14.36 14.90
C GLY A 169 10.54 -15.56 13.97
N ILE A 170 9.88 -16.60 14.43
CA ILE A 170 9.65 -17.82 13.65
C ILE A 170 8.20 -17.85 13.21
N GLY A 171 7.98 -17.75 11.90
CA GLY A 171 6.66 -17.71 11.27
C GLY A 171 6.16 -19.08 10.81
N ALA A 172 4.98 -19.07 10.18
CA ALA A 172 4.28 -20.23 9.62
C ALA A 172 3.93 -19.99 8.14
N GLY A 173 4.76 -19.23 7.42
CA GLY A 173 4.57 -18.94 5.99
C GLY A 173 4.92 -20.11 5.08
N PRO A 174 4.68 -20.00 3.76
CA PRO A 174 4.92 -21.07 2.80
C PRO A 174 6.41 -21.38 2.57
N PHE A 175 7.30 -20.45 2.91
CA PHE A 175 8.74 -20.61 2.71
C PHE A 175 9.51 -20.33 4.00
N MET A 176 10.63 -20.99 4.19
CA MET A 176 11.58 -20.76 5.25
C MET A 176 12.73 -19.90 4.74
N LEU A 177 13.10 -18.85 5.45
CA LEU A 177 14.30 -18.05 5.18
C LEU A 177 15.54 -18.91 5.50
N THR A 178 16.39 -19.16 4.50
CA THR A 178 17.56 -20.04 4.61
C THR A 178 18.89 -19.32 4.55
N ALA A 179 18.94 -18.15 3.88
CA ALA A 179 20.12 -17.33 3.83
C ALA A 179 19.77 -15.84 3.66
N GLU A 180 20.62 -15.00 4.23
CA GLU A 180 20.54 -13.54 4.15
C GLU A 180 21.89 -13.00 3.67
N GLU A 181 21.92 -12.50 2.43
CA GLU A 181 23.04 -11.75 1.88
C GLU A 181 22.71 -10.27 2.00
N ARG A 182 23.19 -9.67 3.11
CA ARG A 182 22.79 -8.30 3.48
C ARG A 182 23.04 -7.28 2.38
N GLY A 183 22.01 -6.49 2.08
CA GLY A 183 22.03 -5.48 1.03
C GLY A 183 21.82 -6.04 -0.38
N VAL A 184 21.82 -7.36 -0.57
CA VAL A 184 21.77 -8.02 -1.89
C VAL A 184 20.55 -8.91 -2.03
N ALA A 185 20.40 -9.97 -1.24
CA ALA A 185 19.37 -10.98 -1.47
C ALA A 185 18.93 -11.73 -0.21
N LEU A 186 17.77 -12.36 -0.33
CA LEU A 186 17.21 -13.30 0.65
C LEU A 186 16.87 -14.61 -0.07
N ASP A 187 17.32 -15.73 0.46
CA ASP A 187 17.04 -17.06 -0.09
C ASP A 187 16.06 -17.83 0.78
N PHE A 188 15.14 -18.51 0.12
CA PHE A 188 14.06 -19.24 0.78
C PHE A 188 13.92 -20.64 0.17
N THR A 189 13.48 -21.58 1.01
CA THR A 189 13.06 -22.92 0.58
C THR A 189 11.61 -23.18 1.00
N ALA A 190 10.92 -24.00 0.22
CA ALA A 190 9.55 -24.40 0.52
C ALA A 190 9.45 -25.02 1.92
N PHE A 191 8.35 -24.73 2.63
CA PHE A 191 8.04 -25.35 3.90
C PHE A 191 7.08 -26.52 3.70
N ASP A 192 7.57 -27.75 3.81
CA ASP A 192 6.81 -28.98 3.52
C ASP A 192 5.59 -29.17 4.42
N LYS A 193 5.57 -28.55 5.64
CA LYS A 193 4.44 -28.60 6.57
C LYS A 193 3.52 -27.39 6.45
N PHE A 194 3.59 -26.66 5.33
CA PHE A 194 2.66 -25.55 5.11
C PHE A 194 1.21 -26.05 5.09
N TYR A 195 0.33 -25.36 5.80
CA TYR A 195 -1.04 -25.83 6.08
C TYR A 195 -1.97 -25.90 4.86
N ARG A 196 -1.58 -25.36 3.70
CA ARG A 196 -2.36 -25.48 2.46
C ARG A 196 -1.84 -26.64 1.60
N PRO A 197 -2.65 -27.68 1.37
CA PRO A 197 -2.23 -28.84 0.59
C PRO A 197 -1.77 -28.45 -0.81
N GLY A 198 -0.61 -29.00 -1.24
CA GLY A 198 -0.06 -28.76 -2.56
C GLY A 198 0.62 -27.39 -2.75
N LEU A 199 0.76 -26.61 -1.69
CA LEU A 199 1.45 -25.33 -1.70
C LEU A 199 2.61 -25.34 -0.69
N PRO A 200 3.66 -24.53 -0.92
CA PRO A 200 3.91 -23.75 -2.12
C PRO A 200 4.28 -24.65 -3.32
N ARG A 201 4.02 -24.16 -4.55
CA ARG A 201 4.39 -24.90 -5.78
C ARG A 201 5.88 -24.77 -6.11
N LEU A 202 6.50 -23.68 -5.72
CA LEU A 202 7.94 -23.45 -5.87
C LEU A 202 8.71 -24.23 -4.81
N LYS A 203 9.88 -24.74 -5.17
CA LYS A 203 10.82 -25.37 -4.23
C LYS A 203 11.74 -24.35 -3.58
N THR A 204 12.18 -23.36 -4.35
CA THR A 204 13.08 -22.31 -3.90
C THR A 204 12.67 -20.95 -4.44
N LEU A 205 12.90 -19.91 -3.64
CA LEU A 205 12.65 -18.53 -3.99
C LEU A 205 13.88 -17.72 -3.59
N ARG A 206 14.35 -16.84 -4.51
CA ARG A 206 15.35 -15.82 -4.22
C ARG A 206 14.74 -14.45 -4.43
N LEU A 207 14.74 -13.62 -3.40
CA LEU A 207 14.43 -12.20 -3.50
C LEU A 207 15.75 -11.45 -3.63
N ILE A 208 15.93 -10.68 -4.70
CA ILE A 208 17.16 -9.92 -4.95
C ILE A 208 16.85 -8.44 -5.12
N ALA A 209 17.62 -7.55 -4.50
CA ALA A 209 17.39 -6.12 -4.54
C ALA A 209 18.01 -5.46 -5.76
N TYR A 210 17.19 -4.72 -6.51
CA TYR A 210 17.60 -3.83 -7.61
C TYR A 210 17.05 -2.44 -7.34
N ALA A 211 17.81 -1.61 -6.65
CA ALA A 211 17.39 -0.25 -6.31
C ALA A 211 17.27 0.66 -7.55
N ASP A 212 18.12 0.43 -8.55
CA ASP A 212 18.02 1.12 -9.84
C ASP A 212 16.90 0.50 -10.68
N GLU A 213 15.96 1.34 -11.12
CA GLU A 213 14.78 0.92 -11.87
C GLU A 213 15.15 0.34 -13.25
N ASN A 214 16.14 0.92 -13.92
CA ASN A 214 16.53 0.49 -15.26
C ASN A 214 17.29 -0.85 -15.20
N LEU A 215 18.15 -1.03 -14.19
CA LEU A 215 18.82 -2.30 -13.95
C LEU A 215 17.82 -3.40 -13.60
N ARG A 216 16.76 -3.09 -12.83
CA ARG A 216 15.70 -4.04 -12.49
C ARG A 216 14.94 -4.51 -13.74
N VAL A 217 14.59 -3.59 -14.64
CA VAL A 217 13.95 -3.92 -15.93
C VAL A 217 14.91 -4.71 -16.84
N ALA A 218 16.17 -4.30 -16.95
CA ALA A 218 17.16 -5.00 -17.74
C ALA A 218 17.39 -6.43 -17.26
N ALA A 219 17.45 -6.67 -15.94
CA ALA A 219 17.56 -8.00 -15.36
C ALA A 219 16.38 -8.91 -15.73
N LEU A 220 15.14 -8.38 -15.75
CA LEU A 220 13.97 -9.13 -16.22
C LEU A 220 14.06 -9.46 -17.71
N GLN A 221 14.45 -8.51 -18.55
CA GLN A 221 14.58 -8.70 -19.99
C GLN A 221 15.72 -9.69 -20.35
N ALA A 222 16.82 -9.66 -19.59
CA ALA A 222 17.91 -10.61 -19.72
C ALA A 222 17.53 -12.02 -19.22
N GLY A 223 16.54 -12.13 -18.34
CA GLY A 223 16.16 -13.39 -17.70
C GLY A 223 16.96 -13.71 -16.44
N ASP A 224 17.69 -12.75 -15.89
CA ASP A 224 18.39 -12.87 -14.61
C ASP A 224 17.40 -12.93 -13.42
N VAL A 225 16.23 -12.31 -13.59
CA VAL A 225 15.08 -12.44 -12.68
C VAL A 225 13.83 -12.85 -13.46
N ASP A 226 12.91 -13.49 -12.76
CA ASP A 226 11.66 -14.03 -13.31
C ASP A 226 10.47 -13.09 -13.14
N LEU A 227 10.49 -12.29 -12.11
CA LEU A 227 9.43 -11.38 -11.68
C LEU A 227 10.08 -10.10 -11.11
N ILE A 228 9.49 -8.95 -11.38
CA ILE A 228 9.86 -7.68 -10.73
C ILE A 228 8.63 -6.95 -10.18
N GLU A 229 8.81 -6.26 -9.05
CA GLU A 229 7.84 -5.29 -8.53
C GLU A 229 8.17 -3.87 -8.99
N TYR A 230 7.24 -2.92 -8.78
CA TYR A 230 7.45 -1.51 -9.09
C TYR A 230 8.01 -1.29 -10.49
N VAL A 231 7.28 -1.80 -11.49
CA VAL A 231 7.63 -1.55 -12.90
C VAL A 231 7.64 -0.04 -13.15
N PRO A 232 8.75 0.54 -13.62
CA PRO A 232 8.81 1.98 -13.92
C PRO A 232 7.80 2.34 -15.01
N TRP A 233 7.05 3.42 -14.80
CA TRP A 233 5.96 3.82 -15.73
C TRP A 233 6.47 4.04 -17.15
N GLN A 234 7.66 4.62 -17.32
CA GLN A 234 8.29 4.82 -18.62
C GLN A 234 8.63 3.51 -19.34
N SER A 235 8.82 2.41 -18.61
CA SER A 235 9.19 1.11 -19.17
C SER A 235 7.97 0.21 -19.46
N MET A 236 6.77 0.56 -19.01
CA MET A 236 5.59 -0.31 -19.15
C MET A 236 5.28 -0.63 -20.61
N THR A 237 5.35 0.35 -21.50
CA THR A 237 5.06 0.14 -22.94
C THR A 237 6.06 -0.83 -23.59
N SER A 238 7.35 -0.74 -23.25
CA SER A 238 8.37 -1.66 -23.80
C SER A 238 8.23 -3.08 -23.25
N ILE A 239 7.81 -3.23 -21.98
CA ILE A 239 7.54 -4.53 -21.37
C ILE A 239 6.29 -5.18 -21.98
N GLU A 240 5.21 -4.40 -22.20
CA GLU A 240 3.99 -4.88 -22.86
C GLU A 240 4.24 -5.36 -24.29
N ALA A 241 5.21 -4.74 -24.99
CA ALA A 241 5.60 -5.11 -26.34
C ALA A 241 6.52 -6.33 -26.41
N ASP A 242 7.13 -6.75 -25.29
CA ASP A 242 8.04 -7.91 -25.26
C ASP A 242 7.23 -9.21 -25.29
N ALA A 243 7.44 -10.01 -26.35
CA ALA A 243 6.76 -11.27 -26.54
C ALA A 243 7.03 -12.34 -25.45
N ASN A 244 8.09 -12.18 -24.64
CA ASN A 244 8.48 -13.11 -23.58
C ASN A 244 8.00 -12.70 -22.19
N LEU A 245 7.45 -11.50 -22.06
CA LEU A 245 7.03 -10.93 -20.80
C LEU A 245 5.51 -10.81 -20.69
N THR A 246 5.02 -10.73 -19.48
CA THR A 246 3.65 -10.31 -19.16
C THR A 246 3.72 -9.26 -18.05
N MET A 247 2.72 -8.39 -17.98
CA MET A 247 2.60 -7.38 -16.95
C MET A 247 1.18 -7.40 -16.38
N GLN A 248 1.08 -7.27 -15.06
CA GLN A 248 -0.18 -7.06 -14.35
C GLN A 248 -0.11 -5.72 -13.64
N SER A 249 -1.05 -4.83 -13.95
CA SER A 249 -1.13 -3.48 -13.38
C SER A 249 -2.51 -3.24 -12.78
N THR A 250 -2.55 -2.56 -11.64
CA THR A 250 -3.77 -2.15 -10.96
C THR A 250 -3.66 -0.69 -10.52
N PRO A 251 -4.77 0.10 -10.51
CA PRO A 251 -4.80 1.35 -9.77
C PRO A 251 -4.68 1.03 -8.27
N GLY A 252 -3.70 1.62 -7.61
CA GLY A 252 -3.39 1.31 -6.21
C GLY A 252 -3.03 2.55 -5.42
N PRO A 253 -1.74 2.84 -5.21
CA PRO A 253 -1.30 4.05 -4.55
C PRO A 253 -1.79 5.30 -5.26
N PHE A 254 -2.05 6.38 -4.51
CA PHE A 254 -2.59 7.61 -5.04
C PHE A 254 -1.73 8.83 -4.72
N MET A 255 -1.82 9.85 -5.58
CA MET A 255 -1.27 11.18 -5.36
C MET A 255 -2.37 12.12 -4.88
N TYR A 256 -2.03 13.02 -3.98
CA TYR A 256 -2.97 13.99 -3.41
C TYR A 256 -2.27 15.23 -2.87
N LEU A 257 -3.06 16.25 -2.57
CA LEU A 257 -2.63 17.48 -1.92
C LEU A 257 -3.13 17.51 -0.48
N THR A 258 -2.28 18.02 0.42
CA THR A 258 -2.60 18.30 1.82
C THR A 258 -2.46 19.79 2.10
N PHE A 259 -3.19 20.27 3.08
CA PHE A 259 -3.30 21.70 3.43
C PHE A 259 -2.90 21.95 4.88
N ASN A 260 -2.41 23.15 5.15
CA ASN A 260 -2.28 23.67 6.49
C ASN A 260 -3.39 24.71 6.76
N GLY A 261 -4.44 24.29 7.46
CA GLY A 261 -5.56 25.16 7.82
C GLY A 261 -5.23 26.23 8.86
N ARG A 262 -4.00 26.23 9.42
CA ARG A 262 -3.52 27.34 10.27
C ARG A 262 -3.00 28.49 9.44
N VAL A 263 -2.77 28.29 8.15
CA VAL A 263 -2.31 29.30 7.20
C VAL A 263 -3.49 29.69 6.31
N LYS A 264 -3.89 30.97 6.41
CA LYS A 264 -4.93 31.50 5.54
C LYS A 264 -4.43 31.59 4.10
N PRO A 265 -5.29 31.27 3.10
CA PRO A 265 -6.74 31.05 3.22
C PRO A 265 -7.14 29.54 3.25
N PHE A 266 -6.23 28.60 3.57
CA PHE A 266 -6.51 27.17 3.51
C PHE A 266 -7.42 26.64 4.65
N ASP A 267 -7.76 27.47 5.64
CA ASP A 267 -8.81 27.20 6.62
C ASP A 267 -10.22 27.15 5.99
N ASP A 268 -10.43 27.86 4.87
CA ASP A 268 -11.69 27.89 4.15
C ASP A 268 -11.84 26.69 3.20
N PRO A 269 -12.88 25.83 3.35
CA PRO A 269 -13.11 24.70 2.45
C PRO A 269 -13.38 25.11 1.00
N ARG A 270 -13.89 26.34 0.75
CA ARG A 270 -14.09 26.85 -0.61
C ARG A 270 -12.75 27.02 -1.34
N VAL A 271 -11.72 27.47 -0.65
CA VAL A 271 -10.36 27.58 -1.22
C VAL A 271 -9.77 26.20 -1.52
N ARG A 272 -9.93 25.23 -0.61
CA ARG A 272 -9.45 23.86 -0.86
C ARG A 272 -10.18 23.20 -2.03
N ARG A 273 -11.50 23.43 -2.16
CA ARG A 273 -12.29 22.99 -3.32
C ARG A 273 -11.88 23.71 -4.61
N ALA A 274 -11.55 25.00 -4.54
CA ALA A 274 -11.01 25.72 -5.68
C ALA A 274 -9.70 25.10 -6.19
N VAL A 275 -8.78 24.74 -5.27
CA VAL A 275 -7.57 23.98 -5.63
C VAL A 275 -7.92 22.67 -6.32
N ALA A 276 -8.93 21.95 -5.83
CA ALA A 276 -9.39 20.70 -6.45
C ALA A 276 -9.88 20.90 -7.90
N HIS A 277 -10.73 21.90 -8.13
CA HIS A 277 -11.27 22.22 -9.45
C HIS A 277 -10.24 22.85 -10.40
N ALA A 278 -9.17 23.44 -9.87
CA ALA A 278 -8.11 24.06 -10.69
C ALA A 278 -7.18 23.02 -11.35
N VAL A 279 -7.01 21.83 -10.75
CA VAL A 279 -6.01 20.87 -11.21
C VAL A 279 -6.59 19.86 -12.19
N LYS A 280 -6.10 19.86 -13.44
CA LYS A 280 -6.42 18.84 -14.45
C LYS A 280 -5.58 17.58 -14.19
N ARG A 281 -6.27 16.52 -13.75
CA ARG A 281 -5.64 15.26 -13.30
C ARG A 281 -4.91 14.54 -14.41
N GLU A 282 -5.43 14.60 -15.64
CA GLU A 282 -4.84 13.96 -16.83
C GLU A 282 -3.44 14.52 -17.12
N ASP A 283 -3.23 15.82 -16.87
CA ASP A 283 -1.92 16.44 -17.10
C ASP A 283 -0.91 15.97 -16.02
N VAL A 284 -1.36 15.77 -14.77
CA VAL A 284 -0.54 15.15 -13.72
C VAL A 284 -0.17 13.72 -14.11
N ILE A 285 -1.15 12.93 -14.57
CA ILE A 285 -0.93 11.54 -14.98
C ILE A 285 0.04 11.48 -16.16
N LYS A 286 -0.10 12.37 -17.13
CA LYS A 286 0.78 12.43 -18.30
C LYS A 286 2.21 12.80 -17.91
N ALA A 287 2.38 13.83 -17.09
CA ALA A 287 3.70 14.38 -16.74
C ALA A 287 4.46 13.47 -15.77
N ALA A 288 3.80 13.03 -14.68
CA ALA A 288 4.46 12.32 -13.59
C ALA A 288 4.44 10.79 -13.76
N PHE A 289 3.52 10.24 -14.57
CA PHE A 289 3.27 8.80 -14.67
C PHE A 289 3.21 8.28 -16.11
N PHE A 290 3.67 9.06 -17.09
CA PHE A 290 3.71 8.65 -18.51
C PHE A 290 2.35 8.15 -19.05
N GLY A 291 1.24 8.73 -18.57
CA GLY A 291 -0.11 8.31 -18.90
C GLY A 291 -0.61 7.06 -18.12
N ARG A 292 0.18 6.51 -17.21
CA ARG A 292 -0.12 5.28 -16.45
C ARG A 292 -0.76 5.60 -15.09
N GLY A 293 -2.03 6.02 -15.13
CA GLY A 293 -2.79 6.36 -13.93
C GLY A 293 -4.27 6.52 -14.23
N THR A 294 -5.06 6.71 -13.17
CA THR A 294 -6.51 6.96 -13.25
C THR A 294 -6.84 8.22 -12.46
N PRO A 295 -7.55 9.21 -13.04
CA PRO A 295 -7.90 10.43 -12.32
C PRO A 295 -8.84 10.15 -11.15
N ILE A 296 -8.73 10.97 -10.09
CA ILE A 296 -9.60 10.92 -8.91
C ILE A 296 -10.23 12.29 -8.71
N GLY A 297 -11.54 12.40 -8.85
CA GLY A 297 -12.31 13.62 -8.61
C GLY A 297 -13.07 13.63 -7.28
N GLY A 298 -12.79 12.71 -6.37
CA GLY A 298 -13.39 12.58 -5.05
C GLY A 298 -12.40 11.97 -4.05
N LEU A 299 -12.89 11.10 -3.13
CA LEU A 299 -12.01 10.28 -2.30
C LEU A 299 -11.31 9.19 -3.12
N PRO A 300 -10.10 8.76 -2.72
CA PRO A 300 -9.35 7.72 -3.41
C PRO A 300 -9.92 6.31 -3.13
N ILE A 301 -11.16 6.07 -3.54
CA ILE A 301 -11.83 4.77 -3.52
C ILE A 301 -11.80 4.25 -4.96
N ALA A 302 -11.09 3.15 -5.18
CA ALA A 302 -10.87 2.62 -6.53
C ALA A 302 -12.14 1.96 -7.10
N ALA A 303 -12.37 2.13 -8.40
CA ALA A 303 -13.45 1.45 -9.11
C ALA A 303 -13.33 -0.08 -8.94
N GLY A 304 -14.46 -0.75 -8.75
CA GLY A 304 -14.51 -2.19 -8.50
C GLY A 304 -14.30 -2.60 -7.04
N THR A 305 -14.02 -1.66 -6.13
CA THR A 305 -13.98 -1.93 -4.68
C THR A 305 -15.35 -1.71 -4.03
N PRO A 306 -15.63 -2.30 -2.83
CA PRO A 306 -16.97 -2.35 -2.25
C PRO A 306 -17.56 -0.99 -2.01
N TYR A 307 -17.06 0.08 -1.83
CA TYR A 307 -17.69 1.37 -1.53
C TYR A 307 -17.51 2.42 -2.62
N TYR A 308 -17.00 2.00 -3.78
CA TYR A 308 -16.93 2.89 -4.93
C TYR A 308 -18.33 3.33 -5.38
N ASP A 309 -18.47 4.62 -5.66
CA ASP A 309 -19.69 5.19 -6.23
C ASP A 309 -19.34 6.29 -7.24
N ALA A 310 -19.80 6.10 -8.47
CA ALA A 310 -19.57 7.03 -9.55
C ALA A 310 -20.16 8.43 -9.30
N ARG A 311 -21.21 8.55 -8.46
CA ARG A 311 -21.80 9.83 -8.06
C ARG A 311 -20.82 10.77 -7.37
N PHE A 312 -19.83 10.20 -6.65
CA PHE A 312 -18.83 10.94 -5.89
C PHE A 312 -17.47 11.01 -6.58
N ALA A 313 -17.23 10.13 -7.56
CA ALA A 313 -15.92 9.90 -8.15
C ALA A 313 -15.36 11.11 -8.92
N ASP A 314 -16.23 12.04 -9.39
CA ASP A 314 -15.84 13.25 -10.14
C ASP A 314 -16.42 14.55 -9.55
N SER A 315 -16.86 14.54 -8.30
CA SER A 315 -17.50 15.70 -7.66
C SER A 315 -16.58 16.92 -7.57
N LEU A 316 -15.27 16.71 -7.56
CA LEU A 316 -14.21 17.74 -7.53
C LEU A 316 -13.39 17.71 -8.84
N GLY A 317 -14.02 17.37 -9.97
CA GLY A 317 -13.41 17.33 -11.29
C GLY A 317 -12.88 18.69 -11.76
N TYR A 318 -12.09 18.69 -12.83
CA TYR A 318 -11.45 19.89 -13.37
C TYR A 318 -12.48 20.89 -13.91
N ASP A 319 -12.55 22.07 -13.29
CA ASP A 319 -13.39 23.21 -13.68
C ASP A 319 -12.74 24.52 -13.21
N PRO A 320 -11.86 25.11 -14.02
CA PRO A 320 -11.17 26.33 -13.63
C PRO A 320 -12.09 27.57 -13.49
N ALA A 321 -13.27 27.56 -14.12
CA ALA A 321 -14.25 28.65 -13.94
C ALA A 321 -14.86 28.56 -12.53
N LYS A 322 -15.26 27.37 -12.10
CA LYS A 322 -15.73 27.08 -10.75
C LYS A 322 -14.66 27.35 -9.68
N ALA A 323 -13.39 27.02 -9.99
CA ALA A 323 -12.27 27.33 -9.12
C ALA A 323 -12.19 28.86 -8.84
N LYS A 324 -12.23 29.69 -9.89
CA LYS A 324 -12.23 31.16 -9.79
C LYS A 324 -13.44 31.68 -9.03
N ALA A 325 -14.62 31.14 -9.26
CA ALA A 325 -15.84 31.52 -8.55
C ALA A 325 -15.70 31.24 -7.04
N LEU A 326 -15.23 30.05 -6.66
CA LEU A 326 -15.01 29.69 -5.26
C LEU A 326 -13.97 30.58 -4.56
N LEU A 327 -12.90 30.98 -5.26
CA LEU A 327 -11.92 31.92 -4.73
C LEU A 327 -12.53 33.32 -4.50
N ALA A 328 -13.36 33.78 -5.43
CA ALA A 328 -14.08 35.04 -5.30
C ALA A 328 -15.09 35.00 -4.13
N GLU A 329 -15.88 33.95 -4.00
CA GLU A 329 -16.81 33.73 -2.88
C GLU A 329 -16.10 33.64 -1.52
N ALA A 330 -14.87 33.13 -1.49
CA ALA A 330 -14.03 33.08 -0.29
C ALA A 330 -13.39 34.44 0.03
N GLY A 331 -13.59 35.47 -0.83
CA GLY A 331 -13.00 36.79 -0.63
C GLY A 331 -11.49 36.88 -0.90
N VAL A 332 -10.94 35.85 -1.57
CA VAL A 332 -9.49 35.76 -1.83
C VAL A 332 -9.14 36.40 -3.18
N GLY A 333 -10.03 36.32 -4.14
CA GLY A 333 -9.84 36.90 -5.49
C GLY A 333 -8.66 36.31 -6.25
N THR A 334 -8.04 37.12 -7.11
CA THR A 334 -6.80 36.80 -7.81
C THR A 334 -5.65 37.55 -7.13
N GLY A 335 -4.81 36.92 -6.36
CA GLY A 335 -3.70 37.67 -5.79
C GLY A 335 -3.10 37.14 -4.50
N PHE A 336 -3.47 35.94 -4.08
CA PHE A 336 -2.74 35.33 -3.01
C PHE A 336 -1.65 34.39 -3.55
N SER A 337 -0.57 34.29 -2.79
CA SER A 337 0.54 33.37 -3.09
C SER A 337 0.71 32.39 -1.95
N CYS A 338 1.15 31.18 -2.27
CA CYS A 338 1.45 30.15 -1.29
C CYS A 338 2.69 29.32 -1.67
N LYS A 339 3.22 28.60 -0.68
CA LYS A 339 4.31 27.64 -0.85
C LYS A 339 3.76 26.24 -1.01
N LEU A 340 4.22 25.55 -2.05
CA LEU A 340 3.91 24.12 -2.30
C LEU A 340 5.12 23.27 -1.94
N LEU A 341 5.02 22.56 -0.82
CA LEU A 341 6.03 21.62 -0.36
C LEU A 341 5.95 20.32 -1.15
N SER A 342 7.07 19.91 -1.74
CA SER A 342 7.24 18.62 -2.39
C SER A 342 8.66 18.10 -2.14
N THR A 343 9.26 17.36 -3.07
CA THR A 343 10.67 16.95 -3.03
C THR A 343 11.21 16.82 -4.44
N ALA A 344 12.47 17.15 -4.62
CA ALA A 344 13.18 16.91 -5.89
C ALA A 344 13.73 15.46 -6.00
N GLN A 345 13.77 14.73 -4.87
CA GLN A 345 14.38 13.39 -4.82
C GLN A 345 13.58 12.35 -5.62
N TYR A 346 12.25 12.51 -5.71
CA TYR A 346 11.39 11.59 -6.46
C TYR A 346 10.70 12.33 -7.61
N GLY A 347 10.95 11.88 -8.85
CA GLY A 347 10.39 12.49 -10.07
C GLY A 347 8.87 12.65 -10.00
N MET A 348 8.14 11.62 -9.59
CA MET A 348 6.68 11.67 -9.47
C MET A 348 6.17 12.80 -8.57
N HIS A 349 6.88 13.11 -7.48
CA HIS A 349 6.52 14.22 -6.58
C HIS A 349 6.85 15.58 -7.19
N LYS A 350 8.05 15.71 -7.78
CA LYS A 350 8.52 16.92 -8.44
C LYS A 350 7.61 17.31 -9.61
N ASP A 351 7.33 16.36 -10.49
CA ASP A 351 6.57 16.61 -11.71
C ASP A 351 5.09 16.87 -11.41
N THR A 352 4.51 16.17 -10.41
CA THR A 352 3.17 16.50 -9.89
C THR A 352 3.14 17.94 -9.38
N ALA A 353 4.14 18.37 -8.59
CA ALA A 353 4.19 19.73 -8.04
C ALA A 353 4.28 20.79 -9.14
N ALA A 354 5.07 20.54 -10.19
CA ALA A 354 5.21 21.47 -11.32
C ALA A 354 3.88 21.65 -12.09
N VAL A 355 3.14 20.55 -12.33
CA VAL A 355 1.83 20.62 -12.99
C VAL A 355 0.82 21.36 -12.10
N VAL A 356 0.79 21.05 -10.80
CA VAL A 356 -0.10 21.74 -9.84
C VAL A 356 0.20 23.23 -9.80
N GLN A 357 1.48 23.63 -9.74
CA GLN A 357 1.89 25.04 -9.78
C GLN A 357 1.32 25.75 -11.01
N GLN A 358 1.47 25.18 -12.20
CA GLN A 358 0.98 25.79 -13.45
C GLN A 358 -0.55 25.96 -13.45
N HIS A 359 -1.27 24.95 -12.99
CA HIS A 359 -2.73 24.98 -12.98
C HIS A 359 -3.28 25.96 -11.94
N LEU A 360 -2.66 26.06 -10.78
CA LEU A 360 -3.03 27.04 -9.77
C LEU A 360 -2.75 28.47 -10.24
N ALA A 361 -1.64 28.70 -10.94
CA ALA A 361 -1.34 30.00 -11.56
C ALA A 361 -2.39 30.42 -12.58
N ALA A 362 -2.94 29.49 -13.34
CA ALA A 362 -4.00 29.75 -14.34
C ALA A 362 -5.34 30.25 -13.73
N VAL A 363 -5.55 30.00 -12.44
CA VAL A 363 -6.71 30.51 -11.70
C VAL A 363 -6.38 31.70 -10.79
N GLY A 364 -5.14 32.22 -10.87
CA GLY A 364 -4.70 33.42 -10.17
C GLY A 364 -3.99 33.17 -8.83
N MET A 365 -3.65 31.93 -8.49
CA MET A 365 -2.89 31.59 -7.30
C MET A 365 -1.39 31.54 -7.62
N GLY A 366 -0.58 32.42 -6.98
CA GLY A 366 0.87 32.35 -7.06
C GLY A 366 1.41 31.16 -6.26
N VAL A 367 2.25 30.31 -6.84
CA VAL A 367 2.79 29.14 -6.13
C VAL A 367 4.32 29.10 -6.24
N GLU A 368 4.98 29.10 -5.08
CA GLU A 368 6.42 28.86 -4.95
C GLU A 368 6.67 27.40 -4.60
N LEU A 369 7.51 26.70 -5.40
CA LEU A 369 7.89 25.31 -5.10
C LEU A 369 8.99 25.27 -4.04
N VAL A 370 8.79 24.44 -3.02
CA VAL A 370 9.76 24.12 -1.97
C VAL A 370 10.10 22.65 -2.09
N LEU A 371 11.33 22.33 -2.56
CA LEU A 371 11.74 21.00 -3.01
C LEU A 371 12.95 20.44 -2.23
N PRO A 372 12.89 20.31 -0.90
CA PRO A 372 13.97 19.70 -0.13
C PRO A 372 14.14 18.20 -0.43
N ASP A 373 15.15 17.57 0.17
CA ASP A 373 15.27 16.12 0.22
C ASP A 373 14.09 15.47 1.01
N TRP A 374 13.94 14.16 0.86
CA TRP A 374 12.81 13.44 1.47
C TRP A 374 12.80 13.50 3.02
N PRO A 375 13.92 13.26 3.75
CA PRO A 375 13.93 13.38 5.21
C PRO A 375 13.52 14.77 5.71
N THR A 376 14.04 15.82 5.09
CA THR A 376 13.67 17.22 5.40
C THR A 376 12.20 17.47 5.11
N ARG A 377 11.70 17.02 3.96
CA ARG A 377 10.29 17.13 3.59
C ARG A 377 9.37 16.45 4.61
N VAL A 378 9.71 15.24 5.07
CA VAL A 378 8.94 14.51 6.11
C VAL A 378 8.96 15.28 7.42
N THR A 379 10.11 15.81 7.82
CA THR A 379 10.25 16.61 9.05
C THR A 379 9.39 17.87 9.01
N LEU A 380 9.42 18.61 7.90
CA LEU A 380 8.57 19.80 7.71
C LEU A 380 7.08 19.44 7.77
N GLY A 381 6.70 18.36 7.11
CA GLY A 381 5.32 17.87 7.11
C GLY A 381 4.82 17.49 8.51
N ASN A 382 5.61 16.72 9.28
CA ASN A 382 5.26 16.30 10.64
C ASN A 382 5.14 17.49 11.60
N ARG A 383 5.91 18.56 11.38
CA ARG A 383 5.85 19.79 12.16
C ARG A 383 4.76 20.77 11.70
N GLY A 384 4.04 20.44 10.60
CA GLY A 384 3.08 21.35 9.98
C GLY A 384 3.73 22.63 9.41
N GLN A 385 4.99 22.57 9.01
CA GLN A 385 5.76 23.67 8.42
C GLN A 385 5.62 23.67 6.90
N PHE A 386 4.39 23.77 6.42
CA PHE A 386 4.02 23.87 5.01
C PHE A 386 2.70 24.66 4.90
N GLU A 387 2.34 25.09 3.71
CA GLU A 387 1.06 25.75 3.41
C GLU A 387 0.18 24.81 2.57
N LEU A 388 0.72 24.33 1.45
CA LEU A 388 0.18 23.29 0.57
C LEU A 388 1.27 22.25 0.37
N ALA A 389 0.94 20.96 0.25
CA ALA A 389 1.96 19.93 -0.03
C ALA A 389 1.46 18.84 -0.97
N VAL A 390 2.36 18.34 -1.83
CA VAL A 390 2.15 17.14 -2.65
C VAL A 390 2.49 15.90 -1.84
N MET A 391 1.61 14.92 -1.88
CA MET A 391 1.75 13.63 -1.24
C MET A 391 1.49 12.47 -2.19
N GLY A 392 2.15 11.34 -1.90
CA GLY A 392 1.82 10.05 -2.49
C GLY A 392 1.75 8.99 -1.39
N SER A 393 0.68 8.20 -1.36
CA SER A 393 0.47 7.15 -0.37
C SER A 393 -0.41 6.02 -0.91
N SER A 394 -0.70 5.04 -0.07
CA SER A 394 -1.69 4.01 -0.30
C SER A 394 -2.51 3.81 0.97
N ALA A 395 -3.79 3.48 0.84
CA ALA A 395 -4.58 3.00 1.96
C ALA A 395 -4.09 1.62 2.42
N ASP A 396 -4.40 1.24 3.66
CA ASP A 396 -4.02 -0.06 4.23
C ASP A 396 -4.95 -1.20 3.75
N SER A 397 -6.13 -0.85 3.26
CA SER A 397 -7.13 -1.78 2.71
C SER A 397 -8.01 -1.08 1.68
N ASN A 398 -8.87 -1.83 1.01
CA ASN A 398 -9.91 -1.29 0.11
C ASN A 398 -11.17 -0.84 0.85
N ASP A 399 -11.21 -0.92 2.18
CA ASP A 399 -12.28 -0.36 3.01
C ASP A 399 -12.06 1.14 3.22
N PRO A 400 -13.11 1.99 3.19
CA PRO A 400 -12.96 3.42 3.40
C PRO A 400 -12.33 3.81 4.74
N ASP A 401 -12.40 2.95 5.77
CA ASP A 401 -11.69 3.15 7.03
C ASP A 401 -10.17 3.20 6.86
N GLY A 402 -9.62 2.55 5.84
CA GLY A 402 -8.22 2.66 5.43
C GLY A 402 -7.79 4.08 5.03
N LEU A 403 -8.74 5.00 4.80
CA LEU A 403 -8.47 6.41 4.52
C LEU A 403 -8.38 7.28 5.79
N THR A 404 -8.70 6.73 6.96
CA THR A 404 -8.62 7.46 8.25
C THR A 404 -7.31 8.22 8.44
N PRO A 405 -6.11 7.65 8.15
CA PRO A 405 -4.84 8.36 8.33
C PRO A 405 -4.73 9.64 7.52
N PHE A 406 -5.52 9.81 6.46
CA PHE A 406 -5.42 10.93 5.52
C PHE A 406 -6.49 12.00 5.76
N ILE A 407 -7.71 11.61 6.16
CA ILE A 407 -8.89 12.48 6.18
C ILE A 407 -9.43 12.81 7.58
N ALA A 408 -9.14 11.98 8.60
CA ALA A 408 -9.62 12.24 9.95
C ALA A 408 -8.87 13.40 10.61
N SER A 409 -9.56 14.22 11.42
CA SER A 409 -8.96 15.35 12.11
C SER A 409 -8.57 15.06 13.57
N ASN A 410 -9.11 14.01 14.17
CA ASN A 410 -8.91 13.62 15.57
C ASN A 410 -7.76 12.64 15.79
N VAL A 411 -6.86 12.48 14.82
CA VAL A 411 -5.70 11.59 14.90
C VAL A 411 -4.40 12.37 14.96
N THR A 412 -3.31 11.72 15.41
CA THR A 412 -1.99 12.34 15.57
C THR A 412 -1.52 13.03 14.28
N ALA A 413 -0.95 14.21 14.41
CA ALA A 413 -0.38 14.96 13.29
C ALA A 413 0.69 14.11 12.56
N SER A 414 0.65 14.14 11.24
CA SER A 414 1.57 13.40 10.38
C SER A 414 1.73 14.09 9.04
N TYR A 415 2.86 13.88 8.39
CA TYR A 415 3.16 14.45 7.08
C TYR A 415 2.24 13.94 5.95
N VAL A 416 1.49 12.87 6.19
CA VAL A 416 0.57 12.27 5.18
C VAL A 416 -0.80 12.94 5.16
N ARG A 417 -1.08 13.92 5.99
CA ARG A 417 -2.39 14.53 6.17
C ARG A 417 -2.34 16.04 6.25
N SER A 418 -3.48 16.66 6.07
CA SER A 418 -3.64 18.08 6.36
C SER A 418 -3.50 18.35 7.86
N THR A 419 -3.05 19.54 8.20
CA THR A 419 -2.91 19.98 9.60
C THR A 419 -3.77 21.19 9.88
N GLY A 420 -4.24 21.35 11.12
CA GLY A 420 -5.03 22.54 11.53
C GLY A 420 -6.42 22.64 10.89
N ILE A 421 -6.93 21.56 10.30
CA ILE A 421 -8.29 21.45 9.77
C ILE A 421 -9.09 20.56 10.71
N SER A 422 -10.23 21.04 11.17
CA SER A 422 -11.18 20.25 11.98
C SER A 422 -12.35 19.80 11.12
N THR A 423 -12.61 18.50 11.13
CA THR A 423 -13.68 17.86 10.35
C THR A 423 -14.46 16.86 11.21
N PRO A 424 -15.17 17.34 12.27
CA PRO A 424 -15.83 16.46 13.24
C PRO A 424 -16.90 15.55 12.62
N ASP A 425 -17.57 15.99 11.54
CA ASP A 425 -18.52 15.13 10.81
C ASP A 425 -17.82 13.94 10.14
N ILE A 426 -16.65 14.17 9.54
CA ILE A 426 -15.85 13.11 8.94
C ILE A 426 -15.37 12.13 10.01
N ASP A 427 -14.88 12.65 11.15
CA ASP A 427 -14.44 11.83 12.29
C ASP A 427 -15.59 10.97 12.84
N ARG A 428 -16.79 11.54 12.99
CA ARG A 428 -18.00 10.85 13.42
C ARG A 428 -18.41 9.75 12.44
N LEU A 429 -18.37 10.01 11.14
CA LEU A 429 -18.76 9.04 10.11
C LEU A 429 -17.77 7.89 10.00
N LEU A 430 -16.45 8.16 10.13
CA LEU A 430 -15.44 7.11 10.21
C LEU A 430 -15.69 6.21 11.44
N ALA A 431 -15.96 6.79 12.61
CA ALA A 431 -16.27 6.03 13.81
C ALA A 431 -17.56 5.20 13.64
N ALA A 432 -18.63 5.78 13.09
CA ALA A 432 -19.87 5.08 12.80
C ALA A 432 -19.67 3.92 11.81
N GLY A 433 -18.86 4.12 10.75
CA GLY A 433 -18.54 3.07 9.79
C GLY A 433 -17.75 1.89 10.37
N ARG A 434 -16.96 2.12 11.43
CA ARG A 434 -16.25 1.03 12.16
C ARG A 434 -17.17 0.18 13.00
N THR A 435 -18.27 0.74 13.49
CA THR A 435 -19.18 0.05 14.42
C THR A 435 -20.43 -0.52 13.75
N GLU A 436 -20.68 -0.20 12.47
CA GLU A 436 -21.83 -0.68 11.72
C GLU A 436 -21.55 -2.00 11.00
N PHE A 437 -22.28 -3.05 11.35
CA PHE A 437 -22.13 -4.40 10.80
C PHE A 437 -23.10 -4.70 9.65
N GLU A 438 -24.20 -3.96 9.55
CA GLU A 438 -25.13 -4.16 8.45
C GLU A 438 -24.63 -3.49 7.18
N PRO A 439 -24.31 -4.23 6.10
CA PRO A 439 -23.64 -3.67 4.91
C PRO A 439 -24.43 -2.52 4.27
N ALA A 440 -25.76 -2.60 4.23
CA ALA A 440 -26.60 -1.56 3.65
C ALA A 440 -26.53 -0.25 4.44
N LYS A 441 -26.57 -0.30 5.76
CA LYS A 441 -26.45 0.88 6.63
C LYS A 441 -25.03 1.45 6.56
N ARG A 442 -24.03 0.59 6.58
CA ARG A 442 -22.62 1.00 6.45
C ARG A 442 -22.36 1.70 5.11
N ARG A 443 -23.02 1.25 4.05
CA ARG A 443 -22.97 1.91 2.73
C ARG A 443 -23.47 3.35 2.83
N VAL A 444 -24.63 3.58 3.49
CA VAL A 444 -25.19 4.92 3.68
C VAL A 444 -24.22 5.84 4.44
N ILE A 445 -23.60 5.33 5.50
CA ILE A 445 -22.59 6.07 6.28
C ILE A 445 -21.42 6.50 5.38
N TYR A 446 -20.92 5.60 4.54
CA TYR A 446 -19.78 5.94 3.66
C TYR A 446 -20.17 6.75 2.43
N ASP A 447 -21.41 6.72 1.98
CA ASP A 447 -21.90 7.67 1.00
C ASP A 447 -21.93 9.10 1.58
N GLU A 448 -22.42 9.27 2.84
CA GLU A 448 -22.36 10.54 3.56
C GLU A 448 -20.91 10.99 3.80
N LEU A 449 -20.01 10.07 4.16
CA LEU A 449 -18.58 10.36 4.32
C LEU A 449 -17.98 10.94 3.02
N GLN A 450 -18.24 10.33 1.88
CA GLN A 450 -17.78 10.81 0.58
C GLN A 450 -18.32 12.21 0.27
N GLN A 451 -19.61 12.44 0.54
CA GLN A 451 -20.21 13.75 0.37
C GLN A 451 -19.52 14.81 1.26
N LYS A 452 -19.35 14.53 2.56
CA LYS A 452 -18.70 15.45 3.50
C LYS A 452 -17.24 15.73 3.13
N CYS A 453 -16.52 14.73 2.66
CA CYS A 453 -15.17 14.92 2.16
C CYS A 453 -15.13 15.79 0.89
N ASN A 454 -16.08 15.67 -0.02
CA ASN A 454 -16.19 16.55 -1.19
C ASN A 454 -16.58 18.00 -0.81
N GLU A 455 -17.41 18.19 0.23
CA GLU A 455 -17.78 19.51 0.76
C GLU A 455 -16.63 20.19 1.48
N GLN A 456 -15.90 19.46 2.33
CA GLN A 456 -14.88 20.01 3.22
C GLN A 456 -13.46 19.94 2.66
N ALA A 457 -13.21 19.09 1.68
CA ALA A 457 -11.92 18.84 1.03
C ALA A 457 -10.75 18.76 2.06
N PRO A 458 -10.78 17.79 3.00
CA PRO A 458 -9.68 17.61 3.96
C PRO A 458 -8.36 17.30 3.26
N ILE A 459 -8.43 16.63 2.12
CA ILE A 459 -7.37 16.43 1.12
C ILE A 459 -7.95 16.65 -0.27
N VAL A 460 -7.10 16.83 -1.28
CA VAL A 460 -7.50 16.83 -2.69
C VAL A 460 -6.77 15.69 -3.40
N ALA A 461 -7.48 14.61 -3.69
CA ALA A 461 -6.93 13.52 -4.47
C ALA A 461 -6.74 13.91 -5.93
N LEU A 462 -5.65 13.44 -6.53
CA LEU A 462 -5.27 13.75 -7.90
C LEU A 462 -5.44 12.55 -8.82
N CYS A 463 -4.73 11.47 -8.55
CA CYS A 463 -4.82 10.27 -9.37
C CYS A 463 -4.37 9.02 -8.59
N PHE A 464 -4.91 7.88 -8.96
CA PHE A 464 -4.24 6.60 -8.74
C PHE A 464 -3.10 6.48 -9.73
N ARG A 465 -1.94 6.05 -9.27
CA ARG A 465 -0.84 5.63 -10.12
C ARG A 465 -0.91 4.13 -10.36
N ALA A 466 -0.60 3.70 -11.58
CA ALA A 466 -0.54 2.29 -11.90
C ALA A 466 0.59 1.62 -11.09
N GLN A 467 0.23 0.60 -10.31
CA GLN A 467 1.18 -0.26 -9.63
C GLN A 467 1.28 -1.58 -10.37
N ALA A 468 2.46 -1.91 -10.89
CA ALA A 468 2.62 -3.06 -11.74
C ALA A 468 3.72 -4.01 -11.28
N TYR A 469 3.48 -5.28 -11.60
CA TYR A 469 4.45 -6.37 -11.58
C TYR A 469 4.64 -6.86 -13.03
N ALA A 470 5.89 -7.10 -13.42
CA ALA A 470 6.21 -7.69 -14.72
C ALA A 470 6.97 -9.00 -14.52
N MET A 471 6.69 -9.97 -15.37
CA MET A 471 7.24 -11.30 -15.21
C MET A 471 7.47 -12.00 -16.54
N ALA A 472 8.37 -12.96 -16.55
CA ALA A 472 8.54 -13.88 -17.66
C ALA A 472 7.26 -14.71 -17.88
N LYS A 473 6.87 -14.97 -19.12
CA LYS A 473 5.64 -15.73 -19.46
C LYS A 473 5.57 -17.13 -18.83
N ARG A 474 6.72 -17.73 -18.47
CA ARG A 474 6.75 -19.02 -17.75
C ARG A 474 6.24 -18.92 -16.32
N VAL A 475 6.25 -17.74 -15.70
CA VAL A 475 5.71 -17.52 -14.35
C VAL A 475 4.20 -17.55 -14.43
N GLN A 476 3.61 -18.56 -13.79
CA GLN A 476 2.16 -18.78 -13.77
C GLN A 476 1.64 -18.70 -12.34
N GLY A 477 0.38 -18.28 -12.16
CA GLY A 477 -0.29 -18.27 -10.86
C GLY A 477 -0.04 -17.01 -10.00
N PHE A 478 0.93 -16.16 -10.33
CA PHE A 478 1.07 -14.86 -9.68
C PHE A 478 -0.11 -13.94 -10.00
N LYS A 479 -0.61 -13.21 -9.00
CA LYS A 479 -1.69 -12.23 -9.16
C LYS A 479 -1.34 -10.91 -8.47
N ASN A 480 -1.52 -9.82 -9.19
CA ASN A 480 -1.51 -8.48 -8.62
C ASN A 480 -2.91 -8.19 -8.01
N LEU A 481 -2.98 -8.04 -6.69
CA LEU A 481 -4.23 -7.83 -5.98
C LEU A 481 -4.80 -6.43 -6.28
N PRO A 482 -6.13 -6.26 -6.20
CA PRO A 482 -6.79 -5.01 -6.62
C PRO A 482 -6.59 -3.86 -5.61
N GLY A 483 -6.52 -2.64 -6.12
CA GLY A 483 -6.54 -1.41 -5.34
C GLY A 483 -5.35 -1.29 -4.38
N ALA A 484 -5.61 -0.90 -3.15
CA ALA A 484 -4.63 -0.77 -2.09
C ALA A 484 -3.91 -2.10 -1.77
N LEU A 485 -4.54 -3.23 -2.07
CA LEU A 485 -4.01 -4.56 -1.77
C LEU A 485 -2.89 -5.01 -2.72
N THR A 486 -2.52 -4.21 -3.72
CA THR A 486 -1.39 -4.52 -4.61
C THR A 486 -0.11 -4.89 -3.85
N PHE A 487 0.12 -4.31 -2.66
CA PHE A 487 1.28 -4.62 -1.82
C PHE A 487 1.18 -5.94 -1.05
N TYR A 488 0.01 -6.59 -1.10
CA TYR A 488 -0.21 -7.94 -0.59
C TYR A 488 -0.04 -9.01 -1.66
N SER A 489 0.25 -8.64 -2.92
CA SER A 489 0.38 -9.55 -4.05
C SER A 489 1.43 -10.65 -3.83
N GLY A 490 2.43 -10.39 -2.97
CA GLY A 490 3.40 -11.39 -2.53
C GLY A 490 2.77 -12.65 -1.92
N THR A 491 1.54 -12.59 -1.39
CA THR A 491 0.84 -13.77 -0.88
C THR A 491 0.58 -14.80 -1.97
N THR A 492 0.44 -14.38 -3.23
CA THR A 492 0.15 -15.26 -4.36
C THR A 492 1.37 -16.04 -4.84
N ILE A 493 2.57 -15.74 -4.32
CA ILE A 493 3.80 -16.52 -4.61
C ILE A 493 3.66 -17.98 -4.17
N GLU A 494 2.87 -18.26 -3.12
CA GLU A 494 2.63 -19.66 -2.70
C GLU A 494 2.04 -20.54 -3.81
N GLN A 495 1.22 -19.98 -4.70
CA GLN A 495 0.60 -20.68 -5.83
C GLN A 495 1.33 -20.47 -7.17
N THR A 496 2.42 -19.70 -7.16
CA THR A 496 3.21 -19.42 -8.37
C THR A 496 4.04 -20.64 -8.77
N SER A 497 4.16 -20.88 -10.08
CA SER A 497 5.01 -21.90 -10.68
C SER A 497 5.83 -21.34 -11.84
N THR A 498 6.95 -21.99 -12.17
CA THR A 498 7.87 -21.61 -13.25
C THR A 498 8.14 -22.77 -14.18
#